data_66742c1dc87a8391c23c0705bf92cff7
#
_entry.id   66742c1dc87a8391c23c0705bf92cff7
#
_cell.length_a   1.000
_cell.length_b   1.000
_cell.length_c   1.000
_cell.angle_alpha   90.00
_cell.angle_beta   90.00
_cell.angle_gamma   90.00
#
_symmetry.space_group_name_H-M   'P 1'
#
loop_
_entity.id
_entity.type
_entity.pdbx_description
1 polymer ?
#
loop_
_entity_poly.entity_id
_entity_poly.type
_entity_poly.pdbx_seq_one_letter_code
_entity_poly.pdbx_strand_id
1 'polypeptide(L)'
;MAISYEDNIKNVKEVLTNIINSNPKVLQEKGFGISVTDLAETSVKLGVNVWAKSSDYGSLKAELLEEIKTKFDEVGITIPYPKNVYQQIKN
;
A
#
# COMPACT_ATOMS: atom_id res chain seq x y z
N MET A 1 5.83 -1.67 -0.74
CA MET A 1 5.52 -0.37 -0.10
C MET A 1 6.39 -0.17 1.12
N ALA A 2 6.87 1.03 1.33
CA ALA A 2 7.70 1.35 2.49
C ALA A 2 6.99 2.34 3.41
N ILE A 3 7.11 2.14 4.72
CA ILE A 3 6.58 3.06 5.72
C ILE A 3 7.69 3.42 6.71
N SER A 4 7.48 4.48 7.48
CA SER A 4 8.44 4.90 8.50
C SER A 4 8.44 3.93 9.69
N TYR A 5 9.60 3.74 10.34
CA TYR A 5 9.66 3.00 11.59
C TYR A 5 8.82 3.59 12.71
N GLU A 6 8.51 4.88 12.60
CA GLU A 6 7.70 5.55 13.61
C GLU A 6 6.22 5.17 13.51
N ASP A 7 5.78 4.66 12.37
CA ASP A 7 4.40 4.27 12.18
C ASP A 7 4.11 2.94 12.85
N ASN A 8 2.90 2.82 13.40
CA ASN A 8 2.44 1.57 13.99
C ASN A 8 1.99 0.63 12.89
N ILE A 9 2.70 -0.49 12.73
CA ILE A 9 2.42 -1.47 11.68
C ILE A 9 0.98 -1.99 11.76
N LYS A 10 0.48 -2.19 12.96
CA LYS A 10 -0.90 -2.67 13.15
C LYS A 10 -1.92 -1.68 12.59
N ASN A 11 -1.73 -0.40 12.85
CA ASN A 11 -2.61 0.65 12.32
C ASN A 11 -2.52 0.71 10.80
N VAL A 12 -1.32 0.60 10.26
CA VAL A 12 -1.12 0.60 8.81
C VAL A 12 -1.85 -0.57 8.17
N LYS A 13 -1.74 -1.76 8.76
CA LYS A 13 -2.44 -2.94 8.27
C LYS A 13 -3.95 -2.77 8.31
N GLU A 14 -4.47 -2.15 9.36
CA GLU A 14 -5.92 -1.88 9.47
C GLU A 14 -6.39 -0.95 8.36
N VAL A 15 -5.65 0.12 8.10
CA VAL A 15 -6.00 1.07 7.04
C VAL A 15 -5.98 0.37 5.69
N LEU A 16 -4.93 -0.41 5.40
CA LEU A 16 -4.82 -1.17 4.16
C LEU A 16 -5.96 -2.18 4.00
N THR A 17 -6.29 -2.88 5.08
CA THR A 17 -7.38 -3.85 5.07
C THR A 17 -8.71 -3.18 4.71
N ASN A 18 -9.00 -2.03 5.29
CA ASN A 18 -10.22 -1.30 4.99
C ASN A 18 -10.26 -0.84 3.53
N ILE A 19 -9.14 -0.36 3.00
CA ILE A 19 -9.04 0.05 1.60
C ILE A 19 -9.32 -1.14 0.67
N ILE A 20 -8.69 -2.28 0.94
CA ILE A 20 -8.86 -3.48 0.12
C ILE A 20 -10.30 -3.98 0.17
N ASN A 21 -10.89 -4.03 1.36
CA ASN A 21 -12.26 -4.54 1.53
C ASN A 21 -13.31 -3.64 0.88
N SER A 22 -13.01 -2.37 0.69
CA SER A 22 -13.96 -1.43 0.09
C SER A 22 -13.88 -1.39 -1.44
N ASN A 23 -12.91 -2.02 -2.06
CA ASN A 23 -12.77 -1.99 -3.52
C ASN A 23 -13.43 -3.22 -4.14
N PRO A 24 -14.47 -3.03 -4.98
CA PRO A 24 -15.21 -4.16 -5.57
C PRO A 24 -14.42 -4.97 -6.60
N LYS A 25 -13.30 -4.44 -7.10
CA LYS A 25 -12.45 -5.17 -8.06
C LYS A 25 -11.59 -6.23 -7.40
N VAL A 26 -11.43 -6.16 -6.08
CA VAL A 26 -10.69 -7.18 -5.33
C VAL A 26 -11.57 -8.42 -5.20
N LEU A 27 -11.00 -9.59 -5.56
CA LEU A 27 -11.71 -10.86 -5.41
C LEU A 27 -11.61 -11.32 -3.95
N GLN A 28 -12.55 -10.90 -3.15
CA GLN A 28 -12.55 -11.14 -1.70
C GLN A 28 -12.51 -12.63 -1.33
N GLU A 29 -13.15 -13.46 -2.12
CA GLU A 29 -13.21 -14.90 -1.91
C GLU A 29 -11.84 -15.58 -1.97
N LYS A 30 -10.88 -14.97 -2.65
CA LYS A 30 -9.52 -15.49 -2.72
C LYS A 30 -8.63 -15.00 -1.60
N GLY A 31 -9.14 -14.05 -0.81
CA GLY A 31 -8.39 -13.49 0.30
C GLY A 31 -7.36 -12.47 -0.16
N PHE A 32 -6.62 -11.95 0.80
CA PHE A 32 -5.52 -11.04 0.54
C PHE A 32 -4.49 -11.16 1.65
N GLY A 33 -3.29 -10.64 1.43
CA GLY A 33 -2.23 -10.70 2.42
C GLY A 33 -1.51 -9.37 2.55
N ILE A 34 -1.17 -9.00 3.78
CA ILE A 34 -0.35 -7.85 4.10
C ILE A 34 0.73 -8.34 5.05
N SER A 35 1.99 -8.16 4.67
CA SER A 35 3.10 -8.67 5.49
C SER A 35 4.29 -7.73 5.44
N VAL A 36 5.14 -7.82 6.46
CA VAL A 36 6.44 -7.15 6.45
C VAL A 36 7.37 -8.00 5.59
N THR A 37 7.87 -7.44 4.51
CA THR A 37 8.74 -8.16 3.60
C THR A 37 10.21 -7.90 3.85
N ASP A 38 10.55 -6.76 4.44
CA ASP A 38 11.93 -6.42 4.74
C ASP A 38 12.00 -5.27 5.74
N LEU A 39 13.12 -5.18 6.45
CA LEU A 39 13.41 -4.09 7.38
C LEU A 39 14.65 -3.36 6.86
N ALA A 40 14.44 -2.19 6.29
CA ALA A 40 15.53 -1.34 5.82
C ALA A 40 16.03 -0.44 6.95
N GLU A 41 17.10 0.30 6.72
CA GLU A 41 17.70 1.16 7.75
C GLU A 41 16.74 2.24 8.24
N THR A 42 15.95 2.82 7.35
CA THR A 42 15.08 3.96 7.67
C THR A 42 13.60 3.69 7.45
N SER A 43 13.26 2.48 7.00
CA SER A 43 11.87 2.17 6.68
C SER A 43 11.55 0.69 6.85
N VAL A 44 10.26 0.40 6.97
CA VAL A 44 9.74 -0.97 6.98
C VAL A 44 9.05 -1.21 5.65
N LYS A 45 9.43 -2.27 4.96
CA LYS A 45 8.81 -2.62 3.68
C LYS A 45 7.66 -3.59 3.88
N LEU A 46 6.52 -3.26 3.28
CA LEU A 46 5.33 -4.09 3.35
C LEU A 46 5.00 -4.65 1.96
N GLY A 47 4.61 -5.92 1.94
CA GLY A 47 4.05 -6.54 0.76
C GLY A 47 2.54 -6.62 0.88
N VAL A 48 1.84 -6.25 -0.18
CA VAL A 48 0.38 -6.31 -0.25
C VAL A 48 0.01 -7.18 -1.43
N ASN A 49 -0.69 -8.28 -1.16
CA ASN A 49 -1.12 -9.23 -2.18
C ASN A 49 -2.63 -9.25 -2.24
N VAL A 50 -3.18 -8.98 -3.43
CA VAL A 50 -4.62 -9.04 -3.67
C VAL A 50 -4.85 -9.79 -4.97
N TRP A 51 -6.07 -10.29 -5.14
CA TRP A 51 -6.48 -11.00 -6.34
C TRP A 51 -7.51 -10.19 -7.09
N ALA A 52 -7.38 -10.14 -8.41
CA ALA A 52 -8.32 -9.44 -9.27
C ALA A 52 -8.40 -10.16 -10.62
N LYS A 53 -9.44 -9.88 -11.38
CA LYS A 53 -9.53 -10.35 -12.76
C LYS A 53 -8.41 -9.70 -13.58
N SER A 54 -7.88 -10.43 -14.56
CA SER A 54 -6.82 -9.93 -15.42
C SER A 54 -7.15 -8.58 -16.04
N SER A 55 -8.41 -8.40 -16.46
CA SER A 55 -8.87 -7.15 -17.07
C SER A 55 -8.92 -5.99 -16.11
N ASP A 56 -8.97 -6.26 -14.79
CA ASP A 56 -9.06 -5.22 -13.76
C ASP A 56 -7.72 -4.89 -13.12
N TYR A 57 -6.68 -5.67 -13.40
CA TYR A 57 -5.41 -5.59 -12.68
C TYR A 57 -4.80 -4.19 -12.71
N GLY A 58 -4.68 -3.61 -13.90
CA GLY A 58 -4.05 -2.30 -14.04
C GLY A 58 -4.83 -1.18 -13.36
N SER A 59 -6.16 -1.17 -13.55
CA SER A 59 -7.00 -0.14 -12.94
C SER A 59 -7.08 -0.32 -11.43
N LEU A 60 -7.16 -1.56 -10.94
CA LEU A 60 -7.18 -1.83 -9.50
C LEU A 60 -5.90 -1.35 -8.85
N LYS A 61 -4.75 -1.65 -9.45
CA LYS A 61 -3.46 -1.22 -8.91
C LYS A 61 -3.41 0.30 -8.77
N ALA A 62 -3.83 1.03 -9.80
CA ALA A 62 -3.84 2.49 -9.78
C ALA A 62 -4.80 3.02 -8.70
N GLU A 63 -5.99 2.45 -8.59
CA GLU A 63 -6.98 2.86 -7.58
C GLU A 63 -6.48 2.61 -6.17
N LEU A 64 -5.88 1.45 -5.92
CA LEU A 64 -5.35 1.13 -4.60
C LEU A 64 -4.22 2.07 -4.19
N LEU A 65 -3.30 2.36 -5.10
CA LEU A 65 -2.20 3.28 -4.81
C LEU A 65 -2.72 4.68 -4.48
N GLU A 66 -3.70 5.15 -5.22
CA GLU A 66 -4.29 6.45 -4.97
C GLU A 66 -5.03 6.50 -3.64
N GLU A 67 -5.83 5.49 -3.32
CA GLU A 67 -6.54 5.42 -2.05
C GLU A 67 -5.57 5.30 -0.87
N ILE A 68 -4.52 4.51 -1.02
CA ILE A 68 -3.50 4.36 0.02
C ILE A 68 -2.87 5.71 0.32
N LYS A 69 -2.48 6.44 -0.72
CA LYS A 69 -1.88 7.76 -0.55
C LYS A 69 -2.84 8.72 0.16
N THR A 70 -4.08 8.76 -0.28
CA THR A 70 -5.10 9.63 0.30
C THR A 70 -5.37 9.30 1.76
N LYS A 71 -5.58 8.02 2.07
CA LYS A 71 -5.89 7.58 3.43
C LYS A 71 -4.70 7.77 4.37
N PHE A 72 -3.49 7.48 3.89
CA PHE A 72 -2.29 7.66 4.71
C PHE A 72 -2.10 9.13 5.05
N ASP A 73 -2.34 10.03 4.10
CA ASP A 73 -2.28 11.47 4.37
C ASP A 73 -3.31 11.89 5.42
N GLU A 74 -4.53 11.35 5.34
CA GLU A 74 -5.61 11.66 6.29
C GLU A 74 -5.28 11.22 7.71
N VAL A 75 -4.67 10.06 7.87
CA VAL A 75 -4.39 9.50 9.20
C VAL A 75 -2.98 9.80 9.70
N GLY A 76 -2.18 10.53 8.90
CA GLY A 76 -0.85 10.95 9.31
C GLY A 76 0.23 9.89 9.17
N ILE A 77 0.01 8.86 8.36
CA ILE A 77 1.04 7.86 8.07
C ILE A 77 1.97 8.42 6.99
N THR A 78 3.27 8.38 7.25
CA THR A 78 4.27 8.90 6.33
C THR A 78 4.85 7.80 5.48
N ILE A 79 4.89 8.02 4.15
CA ILE A 79 5.58 7.13 3.23
C ILE A 79 6.91 7.79 2.89
N PRO A 80 8.05 7.21 3.31
CA PRO A 80 9.35 7.80 2.97
C PRO A 80 9.66 7.61 1.49
N TYR A 81 10.17 8.65 0.86
CA TYR A 81 10.57 8.62 -0.55
C TYR A 81 12.07 8.75 -0.65
N PRO A 82 12.79 7.72 -1.11
CA PRO A 82 14.21 7.85 -1.42
C PRO A 82 14.41 8.83 -2.57
N LYS A 83 15.54 9.52 -2.57
CA LYS A 83 15.83 10.53 -3.60
C LYS A 83 15.76 9.97 -5.01
N ASN A 84 16.18 8.73 -5.19
CA ASN A 84 16.15 8.08 -6.50
C ASN A 84 14.75 7.96 -7.05
N VAL A 85 13.81 7.56 -6.20
CA VAL A 85 12.41 7.41 -6.58
C VAL A 85 11.83 8.77 -6.92
N TYR A 86 12.19 9.78 -6.16
CA TYR A 86 11.73 11.14 -6.41
C TYR A 86 12.16 11.63 -7.81
N GLN A 87 13.40 11.36 -8.19
CA GLN A 87 13.90 11.75 -9.51
C GLN A 87 13.17 11.01 -10.63
N GLN A 88 12.83 9.76 -10.42
CA GLN A 88 12.08 8.98 -11.40
C GLN A 88 10.67 9.53 -11.63
N ILE A 89 10.05 10.04 -10.59
CA ILE A 89 8.71 10.60 -10.68
C ILE A 89 8.68 11.84 -11.59
N LYS A 90 9.76 12.58 -11.62
CA LYS A 90 9.86 13.77 -12.48
C LYS A 90 9.88 13.46 -13.96
N ASN A 91 10.29 12.28 -14.31
CA ASN A 91 10.38 11.88 -15.70
C ASN A 91 9.07 11.24 -16.17
#